data_63e81df22f57634044bed875ffff4739
#
_entry.id   63e81df22f57634044bed875ffff4739
#
_cell.length_a   1.000
_cell.length_b   1.000
_cell.length_c   1.000
_cell.angle_alpha   90.00
_cell.angle_beta   90.00
_cell.angle_gamma   90.00
#
_symmetry.space_group_name_H-M   'P 1'
#
loop_
_entity.id
_entity.type
_entity.pdbx_description
1 polymer ?
#
loop_
_entity_poly.entity_id
_entity_poly.type
_entity_poly.pdbx_seq_one_letter_code
_entity_poly.pdbx_strand_id
1 'polypeptide(L)'
;FIIANPPFNLKEWRGPDELTNDPRWAGFETPPTGNANYGWILHMISKLSDNGVAGFVLANGSMSTNTKGEGEIRKQIIENDLVDCMIALPGQLFYTTQIPVCLWFLTKNKKAQTFSDGRKQHRNREGETLFIDARNMGSMISRIHKELTADDIAEIARTYHLWRGEPVADSSDVGGDAPDVGRLTSDGYQDVAGFCKSATLDDIKANDYVLTPGRYVGAAEIEDDGELFEEKMQQLTQTLFQQMAEAQELDTVIKQNLKGLGYVG
;
A
#
# COMPACT_ATOMS: atom_id res chain seq x y z
N PHE A 1 15.58 13.32 -7.23
CA PHE A 1 14.42 12.71 -6.57
C PHE A 1 13.15 13.39 -7.02
N ILE A 2 12.06 12.61 -7.14
CA ILE A 2 10.71 13.12 -7.38
C ILE A 2 9.85 12.68 -6.19
N ILE A 3 9.14 13.64 -5.56
CA ILE A 3 8.14 13.36 -4.52
C ILE A 3 6.86 14.06 -4.97
N ALA A 4 5.75 13.31 -5.05
CA ALA A 4 4.51 13.84 -5.55
C ALA A 4 3.26 13.24 -4.87
N ASN A 5 2.21 14.04 -4.81
CA ASN A 5 0.85 13.64 -4.44
C ASN A 5 -0.10 14.16 -5.53
N PRO A 6 -0.16 13.50 -6.68
CA PRO A 6 -1.02 13.94 -7.77
C PRO A 6 -2.50 13.73 -7.44
N PRO A 7 -3.42 14.45 -8.11
CA PRO A 7 -4.85 14.23 -7.97
C PRO A 7 -5.23 12.78 -8.27
N PHE A 8 -5.96 12.12 -7.35
CA PHE A 8 -6.38 10.72 -7.50
C PHE A 8 -7.50 10.59 -8.51
N ASN A 9 -7.38 9.63 -9.43
CA ASN A 9 -8.44 9.24 -10.36
C ASN A 9 -9.03 10.42 -11.16
N LEU A 10 -8.22 11.39 -11.54
CA LEU A 10 -8.65 12.55 -12.32
C LEU A 10 -9.20 12.06 -13.68
N LYS A 11 -10.48 12.31 -13.93
CA LYS A 11 -11.18 11.93 -15.16
C LYS A 11 -11.03 13.02 -16.20
N GLU A 12 -11.18 12.63 -17.49
CA GLU A 12 -11.21 13.56 -18.62
C GLU A 12 -10.03 14.54 -18.64
N TRP A 13 -8.85 14.05 -18.26
CA TRP A 13 -7.64 14.86 -18.09
C TRP A 13 -6.97 15.27 -19.40
N ARG A 14 -7.40 14.66 -20.52
CA ARG A 14 -7.03 15.00 -21.91
C ARG A 14 -8.14 14.65 -22.86
N GLY A 15 -8.19 15.30 -24.01
CA GLY A 15 -9.06 14.92 -25.13
C GLY A 15 -8.62 13.59 -25.76
N PRO A 16 -9.50 12.94 -26.55
CA PRO A 16 -9.20 11.66 -27.21
C PRO A 16 -7.93 11.68 -28.06
N ASP A 17 -7.72 12.75 -28.81
CA ASP A 17 -6.62 12.92 -29.76
C ASP A 17 -5.46 13.75 -29.20
N GLU A 18 -5.60 14.26 -27.97
CA GLU A 18 -4.56 15.03 -27.31
C GLU A 18 -3.48 14.13 -26.70
N LEU A 19 -2.23 14.55 -26.77
CA LEU A 19 -1.09 13.88 -26.15
C LEU A 19 -0.90 12.41 -26.57
N THR A 20 -1.45 11.98 -27.71
CA THR A 20 -1.34 10.58 -28.18
C THR A 20 0.09 10.21 -28.55
N ASN A 21 0.86 11.17 -29.09
CA ASN A 21 2.27 11.00 -29.47
C ASN A 21 3.22 11.77 -28.56
N ASP A 22 2.86 11.97 -27.29
CA ASP A 22 3.69 12.68 -26.35
C ASP A 22 4.96 11.87 -26.01
N PRO A 23 6.15 12.46 -26.06
CA PRO A 23 7.41 11.74 -25.79
C PRO A 23 7.51 11.16 -24.40
N ARG A 24 6.67 11.56 -23.44
CA ARG A 24 6.60 10.97 -22.10
C ARG A 24 6.10 9.53 -22.10
N TRP A 25 5.37 9.13 -23.15
CA TRP A 25 4.86 7.76 -23.31
C TRP A 25 5.77 6.88 -24.16
N ALA A 26 6.93 7.39 -24.61
CA ALA A 26 7.82 6.60 -25.47
C ALA A 26 8.22 5.27 -24.82
N GLY A 27 7.90 4.16 -25.49
CA GLY A 27 8.12 2.81 -25.00
C GLY A 27 6.98 2.22 -24.13
N PHE A 28 5.88 2.97 -23.99
CA PHE A 28 4.67 2.56 -23.25
C PHE A 28 3.42 2.81 -24.08
N GLU A 29 2.34 2.13 -23.72
CA GLU A 29 1.01 2.48 -24.22
C GLU A 29 0.61 3.88 -23.77
N THR A 30 -0.21 4.55 -24.60
CA THR A 30 -0.74 5.88 -24.28
C THR A 30 -1.74 5.79 -23.12
N PRO A 31 -1.55 6.56 -22.03
CA PRO A 31 -2.47 6.54 -20.89
C PRO A 31 -3.90 6.88 -21.32
N PRO A 32 -4.92 6.20 -20.77
CA PRO A 32 -6.32 6.41 -21.15
C PRO A 32 -6.83 7.80 -20.74
N THR A 33 -7.79 8.32 -21.49
CA THR A 33 -8.42 9.64 -21.21
C THR A 33 -9.23 9.63 -19.92
N GLY A 34 -9.78 8.48 -19.54
CA GLY A 34 -10.72 8.35 -18.44
C GLY A 34 -10.09 8.38 -17.05
N ASN A 35 -8.76 8.27 -16.93
CA ASN A 35 -8.05 8.30 -15.66
C ASN A 35 -6.59 8.74 -15.85
N ALA A 36 -6.15 9.73 -15.09
CA ALA A 36 -4.80 10.31 -15.20
C ALA A 36 -3.72 9.53 -14.43
N ASN A 37 -4.06 8.54 -13.62
CA ASN A 37 -3.09 7.90 -12.72
C ASN A 37 -1.84 7.43 -13.48
N TYR A 38 -2.00 6.71 -14.59
CA TYR A 38 -0.86 6.25 -15.39
C TYR A 38 -0.20 7.35 -16.21
N GLY A 39 -0.91 8.42 -16.50
CA GLY A 39 -0.33 9.65 -17.06
C GLY A 39 0.66 10.29 -16.09
N TRP A 40 0.33 10.35 -14.81
CA TRP A 40 1.24 10.82 -13.76
C TRP A 40 2.45 9.90 -13.59
N ILE A 41 2.24 8.58 -13.54
CA ILE A 41 3.31 7.61 -13.41
C ILE A 41 4.32 7.75 -14.56
N LEU A 42 3.86 7.72 -15.82
CA LEU A 42 4.73 7.84 -16.99
C LEU A 42 5.39 9.22 -17.08
N HIS A 43 4.70 10.29 -16.68
CA HIS A 43 5.31 11.61 -16.58
C HIS A 43 6.51 11.60 -15.63
N MET A 44 6.39 11.00 -14.44
CA MET A 44 7.48 10.90 -13.48
C MET A 44 8.62 10.03 -14.02
N ILE A 45 8.32 8.88 -14.62
CA ILE A 45 9.32 8.02 -15.26
C ILE A 45 10.11 8.78 -16.33
N SER A 46 9.42 9.59 -17.16
CA SER A 46 10.07 10.38 -18.22
C SER A 46 11.01 11.46 -17.70
N LYS A 47 10.79 11.95 -16.48
CA LYS A 47 11.61 12.99 -15.83
C LYS A 47 12.65 12.43 -14.88
N LEU A 48 12.62 11.14 -14.61
CA LEU A 48 13.57 10.50 -13.71
C LEU A 48 14.94 10.39 -14.38
N SER A 49 15.98 10.81 -13.70
CA SER A 49 17.36 10.56 -14.11
C SER A 49 17.69 9.07 -13.97
N ASP A 50 18.79 8.63 -14.58
CA ASP A 50 19.19 7.22 -14.63
C ASP A 50 19.38 6.60 -13.24
N ASN A 51 19.84 7.39 -12.26
CA ASN A 51 19.99 6.95 -10.85
C ASN A 51 18.92 7.59 -9.92
N GLY A 52 17.87 8.14 -10.49
CA GLY A 52 16.82 8.81 -9.74
C GLY A 52 15.84 7.85 -9.12
N VAL A 53 15.19 8.31 -8.04
CA VAL A 53 14.07 7.63 -7.39
C VAL A 53 12.87 8.56 -7.37
N ALA A 54 11.71 8.04 -7.72
CA ALA A 54 10.42 8.71 -7.56
C ALA A 54 9.61 8.00 -6.48
N GLY A 55 9.06 8.77 -5.53
CA GLY A 55 8.11 8.30 -4.53
C GLY A 55 6.81 9.13 -4.60
N PHE A 56 5.67 8.49 -4.77
CA PHE A 56 4.40 9.23 -4.90
C PHE A 56 3.20 8.41 -4.42
N VAL A 57 2.14 9.13 -4.09
CA VAL A 57 0.90 8.57 -3.54
C VAL A 57 -0.13 8.42 -4.65
N LEU A 58 -0.83 7.29 -4.70
CA LEU A 58 -2.01 7.08 -5.54
C LEU A 58 -3.08 6.27 -4.78
N ALA A 59 -4.31 6.30 -5.29
CA ALA A 59 -5.37 5.42 -4.79
C ALA A 59 -5.04 3.95 -5.06
N ASN A 60 -5.45 3.04 -4.18
CA ASN A 60 -5.14 1.60 -4.27
C ASN A 60 -5.54 0.96 -5.60
N GLY A 61 -6.59 1.46 -6.26
CA GLY A 61 -6.99 0.99 -7.58
C GLY A 61 -5.87 1.03 -8.63
N SER A 62 -4.90 1.93 -8.49
CA SER A 62 -3.75 2.02 -9.41
C SER A 62 -2.89 0.75 -9.44
N MET A 63 -2.89 -0.03 -8.37
CA MET A 63 -2.10 -1.27 -8.26
C MET A 63 -2.69 -2.46 -9.03
N SER A 64 -3.98 -2.45 -9.34
CA SER A 64 -4.69 -3.63 -9.84
C SER A 64 -5.65 -3.38 -11.01
N THR A 65 -5.92 -2.11 -11.36
CA THR A 65 -6.84 -1.79 -12.45
C THR A 65 -6.41 -2.38 -13.79
N ASN A 66 -7.38 -2.88 -14.56
CA ASN A 66 -7.20 -3.31 -15.95
C ASN A 66 -8.07 -2.49 -16.91
N THR A 67 -8.66 -1.38 -16.44
CA THR A 67 -9.58 -0.55 -17.22
C THR A 67 -8.82 0.14 -18.36
N LYS A 68 -9.34 0.00 -19.59
CA LYS A 68 -8.90 0.78 -20.78
C LYS A 68 -7.37 0.83 -21.00
N GLY A 69 -6.66 -0.30 -20.87
CA GLY A 69 -5.22 -0.35 -21.16
C GLY A 69 -4.31 -0.01 -20.00
N GLU A 70 -4.83 0.41 -18.84
CA GLU A 70 -4.00 0.67 -17.64
C GLU A 70 -3.21 -0.56 -17.19
N GLY A 71 -3.80 -1.76 -17.30
CA GLY A 71 -3.12 -3.02 -17.01
C GLY A 71 -1.91 -3.26 -17.92
N GLU A 72 -2.00 -2.91 -19.21
CA GLU A 72 -0.87 -3.09 -20.13
C GLU A 72 0.28 -2.11 -19.82
N ILE A 73 -0.05 -0.85 -19.51
CA ILE A 73 0.99 0.12 -19.07
C ILE A 73 1.66 -0.37 -17.79
N ARG A 74 0.89 -0.89 -16.81
CA ARG A 74 1.44 -1.44 -15.57
C ARG A 74 2.39 -2.60 -15.86
N LYS A 75 1.99 -3.52 -16.73
CA LYS A 75 2.83 -4.63 -17.18
C LYS A 75 4.14 -4.12 -17.80
N GLN A 76 4.06 -3.15 -18.72
CA GLN A 76 5.24 -2.56 -19.35
C GLN A 76 6.18 -1.92 -18.34
N ILE A 77 5.66 -1.20 -17.32
CA ILE A 77 6.46 -0.61 -16.24
C ILE A 77 7.18 -1.69 -15.44
N ILE A 78 6.51 -2.81 -15.15
CA ILE A 78 7.07 -3.95 -14.41
C ILE A 78 8.12 -4.68 -15.24
N GLU A 79 7.84 -4.96 -16.51
CA GLU A 79 8.77 -5.66 -17.42
C GLU A 79 10.02 -4.83 -17.72
N ASN A 80 9.92 -3.51 -17.65
CA ASN A 80 11.10 -2.61 -17.72
C ASN A 80 11.82 -2.48 -16.37
N ASP A 81 11.45 -3.26 -15.36
CA ASP A 81 12.06 -3.32 -14.03
C ASP A 81 12.11 -1.96 -13.30
N LEU A 82 11.07 -1.13 -13.47
CA LEU A 82 11.03 0.22 -12.92
C LEU A 82 10.42 0.30 -11.52
N VAL A 83 9.65 -0.71 -11.08
CA VAL A 83 8.99 -0.70 -9.76
C VAL A 83 9.98 -1.18 -8.69
N ASP A 84 10.42 -0.29 -7.81
CA ASP A 84 11.34 -0.61 -6.71
C ASP A 84 10.59 -1.13 -5.47
N CYS A 85 9.57 -0.38 -5.01
CA CYS A 85 8.77 -0.78 -3.86
C CYS A 85 7.31 -0.34 -4.00
N MET A 86 6.41 -1.16 -3.45
CA MET A 86 4.98 -0.88 -3.35
C MET A 86 4.53 -1.00 -1.90
N ILE A 87 3.92 0.06 -1.36
CA ILE A 87 3.44 0.07 0.02
C ILE A 87 1.93 0.33 0.01
N ALA A 88 1.14 -0.60 0.55
CA ALA A 88 -0.28 -0.37 0.79
C ALA A 88 -0.46 0.30 2.15
N LEU A 89 -1.14 1.43 2.17
CA LEU A 89 -1.41 2.21 3.38
C LEU A 89 -2.88 2.09 3.81
N PRO A 90 -3.18 2.33 5.08
CA PRO A 90 -4.56 2.34 5.57
C PRO A 90 -5.39 3.44 4.90
N GLY A 91 -6.71 3.32 5.00
CA GLY A 91 -7.62 4.43 4.71
C GLY A 91 -7.59 5.48 5.81
N GLN A 92 -8.32 6.57 5.59
CA GLN A 92 -8.52 7.65 6.58
C GLN A 92 -7.27 8.47 6.93
N LEU A 93 -6.20 8.40 6.13
CA LEU A 93 -4.98 9.20 6.32
C LEU A 93 -5.13 10.65 5.83
N PHE A 94 -6.13 10.94 4.99
CA PHE A 94 -6.34 12.27 4.41
C PHE A 94 -7.59 12.92 4.97
N TYR A 95 -7.54 14.22 5.23
CA TYR A 95 -8.67 15.00 5.73
C TYR A 95 -9.85 15.06 4.74
N THR A 96 -9.56 15.01 3.43
CA THR A 96 -10.55 15.21 2.37
C THR A 96 -11.10 13.92 1.79
N THR A 97 -10.50 12.77 2.08
CA THR A 97 -10.94 11.47 1.59
C THR A 97 -10.57 10.34 2.55
N GLN A 98 -11.44 9.35 2.66
CA GLN A 98 -11.22 8.17 3.51
C GLN A 98 -10.69 6.97 2.72
N ILE A 99 -10.45 7.11 1.41
CA ILE A 99 -9.99 6.00 0.58
C ILE A 99 -8.60 5.52 1.00
N PRO A 100 -8.34 4.21 0.97
CA PRO A 100 -7.00 3.69 1.16
C PRO A 100 -6.12 4.07 -0.03
N VAL A 101 -4.85 4.30 0.26
CA VAL A 101 -3.85 4.74 -0.72
C VAL A 101 -2.64 3.81 -0.73
N CYS A 102 -1.82 3.97 -1.75
CA CYS A 102 -0.56 3.26 -1.86
C CYS A 102 0.57 4.22 -2.22
N LEU A 103 1.77 3.87 -1.81
CA LEU A 103 2.99 4.52 -2.26
C LEU A 103 3.64 3.69 -3.36
N TRP A 104 3.95 4.36 -4.44
CA TRP A 104 4.77 3.84 -5.53
C TRP A 104 6.18 4.37 -5.38
N PHE A 105 7.17 3.48 -5.41
CA PHE A 105 8.57 3.85 -5.55
C PHE A 105 9.08 3.29 -6.87
N LEU A 106 9.59 4.20 -7.72
CA LEU A 106 10.14 3.85 -9.03
C LEU A 106 11.60 4.26 -9.12
N THR A 107 12.40 3.46 -9.80
CA THR A 107 13.79 3.78 -10.12
C THR A 107 14.17 3.19 -11.48
N LYS A 108 15.14 3.80 -12.17
CA LYS A 108 15.72 3.25 -13.40
C LYS A 108 16.97 2.40 -13.15
N ASN A 109 17.51 2.44 -11.94
CA ASN A 109 18.72 1.71 -11.60
C ASN A 109 18.56 0.92 -10.30
N LYS A 110 18.52 -0.39 -10.43
CA LYS A 110 18.45 -1.35 -9.32
C LYS A 110 19.76 -2.10 -9.09
N LYS A 111 20.80 -1.81 -9.90
CA LYS A 111 22.12 -2.43 -9.77
C LYS A 111 22.77 -2.08 -8.44
N ALA A 112 23.69 -2.94 -8.02
CA ALA A 112 24.51 -2.64 -6.86
C ALA A 112 25.25 -1.30 -7.06
N GLN A 113 25.24 -0.46 -6.03
CA GLN A 113 25.89 0.86 -6.06
C GLN A 113 26.68 1.07 -4.78
N THR A 114 27.89 1.62 -4.91
CA THR A 114 28.67 2.12 -3.79
C THR A 114 28.80 3.64 -3.96
N PHE A 115 28.33 4.38 -2.98
CA PHE A 115 28.41 5.85 -3.02
C PHE A 115 29.75 6.35 -2.51
N SER A 116 30.21 7.47 -3.06
CA SER A 116 31.53 8.03 -2.81
C SER A 116 31.81 8.43 -1.36
N ASP A 117 30.76 8.59 -0.55
CA ASP A 117 30.87 8.85 0.90
C ASP A 117 31.16 7.58 1.71
N GLY A 118 31.18 6.40 1.08
CA GLY A 118 31.44 5.10 1.70
C GLY A 118 30.37 4.63 2.70
N ARG A 119 29.35 5.44 2.97
CA ARG A 119 28.33 5.17 4.00
C ARG A 119 27.09 4.49 3.47
N LYS A 120 26.84 4.57 2.15
CA LYS A 120 25.69 3.99 1.49
C LYS A 120 26.13 2.99 0.44
N GLN A 121 25.57 1.82 0.54
CA GLN A 121 25.69 0.78 -0.47
C GLN A 121 24.27 0.32 -0.81
N HIS A 122 24.00 0.12 -2.11
CA HIS A 122 22.80 -0.58 -2.51
C HIS A 122 23.20 -1.98 -3.01
N ARG A 123 22.46 -3.00 -2.58
CA ARG A 123 22.58 -4.33 -3.16
C ARG A 123 22.02 -4.35 -4.59
N ASN A 124 22.35 -5.36 -5.37
CA ASN A 124 21.65 -5.62 -6.62
C ASN A 124 20.21 -6.06 -6.33
N ARG A 125 19.25 -5.40 -6.98
CA ARG A 125 17.81 -5.65 -6.85
C ARG A 125 17.14 -5.79 -8.22
N GLU A 126 17.94 -6.00 -9.29
CA GLU A 126 17.40 -6.20 -10.64
C GLU A 126 16.42 -7.39 -10.63
N GLY A 127 15.26 -7.19 -11.22
CA GLY A 127 14.18 -8.18 -11.27
C GLY A 127 13.42 -8.41 -9.97
N GLU A 128 13.65 -7.62 -8.93
CA GLU A 128 12.94 -7.72 -7.65
C GLU A 128 12.11 -6.47 -7.37
N THR A 129 11.00 -6.65 -6.65
CA THR A 129 10.16 -5.56 -6.13
C THR A 129 9.82 -5.86 -4.67
N LEU A 130 10.00 -4.87 -3.80
CA LEU A 130 9.57 -4.97 -2.41
C LEU A 130 8.08 -4.65 -2.28
N PHE A 131 7.35 -5.50 -1.59
CA PHE A 131 5.97 -5.27 -1.19
C PHE A 131 5.89 -5.09 0.32
N ILE A 132 5.21 -4.03 0.79
CA ILE A 132 4.94 -3.77 2.20
C ILE A 132 3.43 -3.57 2.37
N ASP A 133 2.82 -4.34 3.25
CA ASP A 133 1.41 -4.21 3.63
C ASP A 133 1.28 -3.50 4.98
N ALA A 134 1.16 -2.19 4.93
CA ALA A 134 0.99 -1.34 6.10
C ALA A 134 -0.49 -0.98 6.37
N ARG A 135 -1.47 -1.69 5.78
CA ARG A 135 -2.90 -1.37 5.91
C ARG A 135 -3.42 -1.43 7.34
N ASN A 136 -2.79 -2.23 8.18
CA ASN A 136 -3.17 -2.39 9.58
C ASN A 136 -2.42 -1.44 10.53
N MET A 137 -1.46 -0.66 10.03
CA MET A 137 -0.70 0.31 10.80
C MET A 137 -1.49 1.59 11.09
N GLY A 138 -0.97 2.40 11.99
CA GLY A 138 -1.54 3.67 12.39
C GLY A 138 -2.63 3.55 13.45
N SER A 139 -2.86 4.64 14.15
CA SER A 139 -3.86 4.79 15.22
C SER A 139 -4.93 5.81 14.83
N MET A 140 -6.16 5.62 15.34
CA MET A 140 -7.24 6.57 15.14
C MET A 140 -7.04 7.78 16.07
N ILE A 141 -6.83 8.96 15.50
CA ILE A 141 -6.76 10.22 16.24
C ILE A 141 -8.13 10.91 16.37
N SER A 142 -9.10 10.48 15.55
CA SER A 142 -10.50 10.89 15.66
C SER A 142 -11.40 9.78 15.10
N ARG A 143 -12.74 9.98 15.14
CA ARG A 143 -13.70 9.00 14.58
C ARG A 143 -13.51 8.70 13.08
N ILE A 144 -12.87 9.58 12.34
CA ILE A 144 -12.77 9.53 10.88
C ILE A 144 -11.34 9.71 10.37
N HIS A 145 -10.37 9.94 11.26
CA HIS A 145 -9.00 10.23 10.86
C HIS A 145 -8.00 9.32 11.57
N LYS A 146 -7.14 8.71 10.79
CA LYS A 146 -6.04 7.84 11.21
C LYS A 146 -4.71 8.53 10.93
N GLU A 147 -3.71 8.29 11.77
CA GLU A 147 -2.36 8.79 11.59
C GLU A 147 -1.37 7.64 11.77
N LEU A 148 -0.34 7.61 10.92
CA LEU A 148 0.80 6.72 11.13
C LEU A 148 1.66 7.28 12.26
N THR A 149 2.00 6.43 13.21
CA THR A 149 2.90 6.81 14.31
C THR A 149 4.34 6.96 13.79
N ALA A 150 5.20 7.57 14.61
CA ALA A 150 6.62 7.66 14.28
C ALA A 150 7.25 6.25 14.15
N ASP A 151 6.79 5.29 14.95
CA ASP A 151 7.27 3.91 14.92
C ASP A 151 6.81 3.19 13.65
N ASP A 152 5.55 3.37 13.22
CA ASP A 152 5.05 2.83 11.94
C ASP A 152 5.90 3.32 10.76
N ILE A 153 6.19 4.62 10.75
CA ILE A 153 7.00 5.24 9.69
C ILE A 153 8.44 4.71 9.74
N ALA A 154 9.00 4.58 10.94
CA ALA A 154 10.36 4.07 11.14
C ALA A 154 10.48 2.60 10.69
N GLU A 155 9.48 1.77 10.98
CA GLU A 155 9.45 0.37 10.57
C GLU A 155 9.36 0.21 9.05
N ILE A 156 8.47 0.95 8.40
CA ILE A 156 8.35 0.96 6.94
C ILE A 156 9.68 1.42 6.30
N ALA A 157 10.24 2.52 6.79
CA ALA A 157 11.49 3.07 6.28
C ALA A 157 12.67 2.11 6.50
N ARG A 158 12.79 1.53 7.70
CA ARG A 158 13.81 0.54 8.03
C ARG A 158 13.74 -0.67 7.09
N THR A 159 12.55 -1.22 6.88
CA THR A 159 12.33 -2.36 5.98
C THR A 159 12.81 -2.05 4.56
N TYR A 160 12.46 -0.89 4.04
CA TYR A 160 12.91 -0.46 2.70
C TYR A 160 14.42 -0.26 2.62
N HIS A 161 15.04 0.38 3.62
CA HIS A 161 16.48 0.59 3.67
C HIS A 161 17.26 -0.73 3.78
N LEU A 162 16.84 -1.64 4.67
CA LEU A 162 17.44 -2.97 4.80
C LEU A 162 17.34 -3.77 3.50
N TRP A 163 16.17 -3.74 2.84
CA TRP A 163 15.99 -4.42 1.55
C TRP A 163 16.92 -3.86 0.46
N ARG A 164 17.17 -2.57 0.47
CA ARG A 164 18.14 -1.94 -0.43
C ARG A 164 19.60 -2.25 -0.10
N GLY A 165 19.87 -2.83 1.06
CA GLY A 165 21.24 -3.10 1.56
C GLY A 165 21.91 -1.87 2.18
N GLU A 166 21.13 -0.87 2.59
CA GLU A 166 21.64 0.29 3.30
C GLU A 166 21.84 -0.05 4.80
N PRO A 167 22.96 0.36 5.41
CA PRO A 167 23.11 0.19 6.87
C PRO A 167 22.08 1.07 7.58
N VAL A 168 21.33 0.48 8.49
CA VAL A 168 20.40 1.19 9.36
C VAL A 168 21.04 1.30 10.74
N ALA A 169 21.08 2.51 11.31
CA ALA A 169 21.56 2.70 12.67
C ALA A 169 20.67 1.90 13.64
N ASP A 170 21.31 1.17 14.55
CA ASP A 170 20.60 0.41 15.58
C ASP A 170 19.76 1.38 16.44
N SER A 171 18.48 1.11 16.55
CA SER A 171 17.55 1.87 17.39
C SER A 171 17.69 1.52 18.89
N SER A 172 18.87 1.06 19.33
CA SER A 172 19.15 0.76 20.73
C SER A 172 19.16 2.00 21.66
N ASP A 173 19.00 3.21 21.11
CA ASP A 173 18.97 4.46 21.86
C ASP A 173 17.55 5.06 22.06
N VAL A 174 16.49 4.40 21.62
CA VAL A 174 15.11 4.87 21.87
C VAL A 174 14.40 3.85 22.75
N GLY A 175 14.39 4.11 24.06
CA GLY A 175 13.64 3.30 25.02
C GLY A 175 12.14 3.41 24.79
N GLY A 176 11.51 2.29 24.45
CA GLY A 176 10.07 2.13 24.36
C GLY A 176 9.71 0.69 24.05
N ASP A 177 8.79 0.11 24.83
CA ASP A 177 8.21 -1.23 24.59
C ASP A 177 7.54 -1.28 23.21
N ALA A 178 8.27 -1.68 22.17
CA ALA A 178 7.70 -2.05 20.90
C ALA A 178 7.26 -3.52 20.96
N PRO A 179 6.06 -3.89 20.40
CA PRO A 179 5.66 -5.27 20.29
C PRO A 179 6.69 -6.04 19.48
N ASP A 180 6.94 -7.29 19.88
CA ASP A 180 7.90 -8.23 19.28
C ASP A 180 7.43 -8.64 17.87
N VAL A 181 7.52 -7.74 16.93
CA VAL A 181 7.38 -8.03 15.49
C VAL A 181 8.74 -8.57 15.07
N GLY A 182 8.85 -9.86 14.85
CA GLY A 182 10.01 -10.66 14.51
C GLY A 182 11.25 -9.82 14.22
N ARG A 183 12.14 -9.74 15.21
CA ARG A 183 13.33 -8.89 15.29
C ARG A 183 14.11 -8.95 13.98
N LEU A 184 13.93 -7.93 13.12
CA LEU A 184 14.81 -7.71 11.97
C LEU A 184 16.22 -7.51 12.55
N THR A 185 17.02 -8.57 12.50
CA THR A 185 18.39 -8.55 13.03
C THR A 185 19.25 -7.60 12.19
N SER A 186 20.35 -7.13 12.75
CA SER A 186 21.39 -6.35 12.06
C SER A 186 21.97 -7.02 10.81
N ASP A 187 21.53 -8.23 10.50
CA ASP A 187 22.10 -9.12 9.48
C ASP A 187 21.44 -9.03 8.10
N GLY A 188 20.55 -8.06 7.88
CA GLY A 188 19.96 -7.81 6.56
C GLY A 188 18.42 -7.93 6.50
N TYR A 189 17.87 -7.74 5.32
CA TYR A 189 16.44 -7.85 5.03
C TYR A 189 15.98 -9.32 5.09
N GLN A 190 14.81 -9.55 5.65
CA GLN A 190 14.08 -10.81 5.59
C GLN A 190 12.60 -10.55 5.27
N ASP A 191 11.98 -11.47 4.54
CA ASP A 191 10.54 -11.47 4.34
C ASP A 191 9.81 -11.70 5.67
N VAL A 192 8.76 -10.93 5.93
CA VAL A 192 7.92 -11.06 7.13
C VAL A 192 6.49 -11.35 6.68
N ALA A 193 5.98 -12.52 7.02
CA ALA A 193 4.62 -12.92 6.66
C ALA A 193 3.58 -11.92 7.18
N GLY A 194 2.64 -11.54 6.32
CA GLY A 194 1.62 -10.53 6.62
C GLY A 194 2.11 -9.08 6.56
N PHE A 195 3.41 -8.81 6.41
CA PHE A 195 3.94 -7.45 6.43
C PHE A 195 4.78 -7.10 5.20
N CYS A 196 5.86 -7.82 4.90
CA CYS A 196 6.71 -7.48 3.76
C CYS A 196 7.26 -8.70 3.03
N LYS A 197 7.47 -8.54 1.73
CA LYS A 197 8.07 -9.56 0.87
C LYS A 197 8.81 -8.96 -0.31
N SER A 198 10.02 -9.48 -0.59
CA SER A 198 10.70 -9.29 -1.86
C SER A 198 10.18 -10.30 -2.88
N ALA A 199 9.53 -9.85 -3.93
CA ALA A 199 9.01 -10.71 -4.99
C ALA A 199 9.81 -10.54 -6.27
N THR A 200 10.03 -11.65 -6.98
CA THR A 200 10.67 -11.65 -8.29
C THR A 200 9.71 -11.21 -9.39
N LEU A 201 10.26 -10.85 -10.55
CA LEU A 201 9.45 -10.54 -11.72
C LEU A 201 8.54 -11.72 -12.11
N ASP A 202 8.98 -12.96 -11.92
CA ASP A 202 8.18 -14.15 -12.23
C ASP A 202 7.03 -14.34 -11.24
N ASP A 203 7.23 -14.01 -9.96
CA ASP A 203 6.14 -13.96 -8.99
C ASP A 203 5.08 -12.92 -9.37
N ILE A 204 5.52 -11.76 -9.87
CA ILE A 204 4.60 -10.69 -10.28
C ILE A 204 3.84 -11.08 -11.54
N LYS A 205 4.48 -11.72 -12.50
CA LYS A 205 3.83 -12.29 -13.69
C LYS A 205 2.79 -13.34 -13.32
N ALA A 206 3.13 -14.25 -12.40
CA ALA A 206 2.20 -15.28 -11.90
C ALA A 206 0.97 -14.67 -11.19
N ASN A 207 1.06 -13.44 -10.73
CA ASN A 207 -0.03 -12.65 -10.14
C ASN A 207 -0.67 -11.65 -11.11
N ASP A 208 -0.64 -11.91 -12.44
CA ASP A 208 -1.24 -11.06 -13.48
C ASP A 208 -0.75 -9.60 -13.43
N TYR A 209 0.49 -9.39 -13.08
CA TYR A 209 1.10 -8.06 -12.91
C TYR A 209 0.35 -7.14 -11.93
N VAL A 210 -0.42 -7.69 -11.01
CA VAL A 210 -1.07 -6.93 -9.94
C VAL A 210 -0.04 -6.61 -8.85
N LEU A 211 0.02 -5.34 -8.43
CA LEU A 211 1.02 -4.84 -7.48
C LEU A 211 0.46 -4.66 -6.05
N THR A 212 -0.65 -5.31 -5.72
CA THR A 212 -1.26 -5.21 -4.37
C THR A 212 -0.45 -6.02 -3.36
N PRO A 213 0.20 -5.40 -2.36
CA PRO A 213 1.11 -6.08 -1.41
C PRO A 213 0.51 -7.30 -0.74
N GLY A 214 -0.75 -7.26 -0.33
CA GLY A 214 -1.42 -8.40 0.32
C GLY A 214 -1.49 -9.70 -0.51
N ARG A 215 -1.18 -9.66 -1.81
CA ARG A 215 -1.05 -10.88 -2.63
C ARG A 215 0.30 -11.59 -2.44
N TYR A 216 1.29 -10.87 -1.96
CA TYR A 216 2.68 -11.33 -1.87
C TYR A 216 3.11 -11.67 -0.45
N VAL A 217 2.70 -10.86 0.52
CA VAL A 217 3.18 -10.98 1.91
C VAL A 217 2.61 -12.19 2.66
N GLY A 218 1.59 -12.87 2.10
CA GLY A 218 0.93 -13.99 2.77
C GLY A 218 0.04 -13.55 3.94
N ALA A 219 -0.44 -14.51 4.70
CA ALA A 219 -1.13 -14.25 5.96
C ALA A 219 -0.11 -14.14 7.09
N ALA A 220 -0.29 -13.17 8.00
CA ALA A 220 0.42 -13.18 9.26
C ALA A 220 0.13 -14.52 9.99
N GLU A 221 1.13 -15.08 10.64
CA GLU A 221 0.89 -16.18 11.57
C GLU A 221 -0.07 -15.66 12.65
N ILE A 222 -1.27 -16.20 12.65
CA ILE A 222 -2.22 -15.96 13.74
C ILE A 222 -1.71 -16.86 14.86
N GLU A 223 -1.24 -16.28 15.96
CA GLU A 223 -1.04 -17.05 17.17
C GLU A 223 -2.34 -17.80 17.46
N ASP A 224 -2.26 -19.13 17.50
CA ASP A 224 -3.39 -19.97 17.88
C ASP A 224 -3.72 -19.61 19.33
N ASP A 225 -4.84 -18.90 19.53
CA ASP A 225 -5.29 -18.51 20.88
C ASP A 225 -5.70 -19.72 21.72
N GLY A 226 -5.55 -20.94 21.16
CA GLY A 226 -5.84 -22.19 21.84
C GLY A 226 -7.36 -22.42 22.06
N GLU A 227 -8.22 -21.52 21.62
CA GLU A 227 -9.65 -21.73 21.64
C GLU A 227 -10.10 -22.65 20.49
N LEU A 228 -10.79 -23.71 20.81
CA LEU A 228 -11.37 -24.58 19.79
C LEU A 228 -12.34 -23.78 18.92
N PHE A 229 -12.26 -23.94 17.60
CA PHE A 229 -13.12 -23.25 16.64
C PHE A 229 -14.60 -23.37 16.99
N GLU A 230 -15.03 -24.52 17.52
CA GLU A 230 -16.42 -24.78 17.92
C GLU A 230 -16.82 -23.92 19.12
N GLU A 231 -15.94 -23.74 20.10
CA GLU A 231 -16.18 -22.88 21.27
C GLU A 231 -16.28 -21.42 20.88
N LYS A 232 -15.36 -20.94 20.03
CA LYS A 232 -15.36 -19.58 19.51
C LYS A 232 -16.60 -19.29 18.66
N MET A 233 -16.99 -20.23 17.79
CA MET A 233 -18.22 -20.12 17.00
C MET A 233 -19.47 -20.09 17.88
N GLN A 234 -19.50 -20.86 18.96
CA GLN A 234 -20.61 -20.86 19.90
C GLN A 234 -20.75 -19.52 20.64
N GLN A 235 -19.64 -18.95 21.12
CA GLN A 235 -19.60 -17.64 21.76
C GLN A 235 -20.02 -16.52 20.79
N LEU A 236 -19.47 -16.51 19.57
CA LEU A 236 -19.83 -15.51 18.56
C LEU A 236 -21.30 -15.59 18.15
N THR A 237 -21.84 -16.81 18.01
CA THR A 237 -23.24 -17.03 17.69
C THR A 237 -24.16 -16.55 18.82
N GLN A 238 -23.79 -16.80 20.06
CA GLN A 238 -24.54 -16.33 21.24
C GLN A 238 -24.52 -14.79 21.30
N THR A 239 -23.37 -14.16 21.10
CA THR A 239 -23.23 -12.71 21.05
C THR A 239 -24.07 -12.10 19.92
N LEU A 240 -24.06 -12.72 18.73
CA LEU A 240 -24.87 -12.28 17.60
C LEU A 240 -26.37 -12.31 17.93
N PHE A 241 -26.86 -13.40 18.51
CA PHE A 241 -28.29 -13.50 18.88
C PHE A 241 -28.67 -12.48 19.96
N GLN A 242 -27.79 -12.20 20.92
CA GLN A 242 -28.01 -11.16 21.89
C GLN A 242 -28.13 -9.78 21.24
N GLN A 243 -27.20 -9.43 20.35
CA GLN A 243 -27.22 -8.16 19.63
C GLN A 243 -28.44 -8.02 18.71
N MET A 244 -28.91 -9.11 18.10
CA MET A 244 -30.15 -9.12 17.33
C MET A 244 -31.39 -8.88 18.20
N ALA A 245 -31.43 -9.43 19.41
CA ALA A 245 -32.52 -9.18 20.35
C ALA A 245 -32.53 -7.72 20.82
N GLU A 246 -31.39 -7.17 21.19
CA GLU A 246 -31.25 -5.75 21.56
C GLU A 246 -31.67 -4.81 20.42
N ALA A 247 -31.28 -5.14 19.17
CA ALA A 247 -31.71 -4.38 18.00
C ALA A 247 -33.24 -4.38 17.82
N GLN A 248 -33.92 -5.51 18.06
CA GLN A 248 -35.38 -5.59 18.01
C GLN A 248 -36.07 -4.74 19.10
N GLU A 249 -35.51 -4.73 20.31
CA GLU A 249 -36.00 -3.88 21.38
C GLU A 249 -35.85 -2.40 21.03
N LEU A 250 -34.65 -1.98 20.55
CA LEU A 250 -34.42 -0.62 20.10
C LEU A 250 -35.34 -0.21 18.96
N ASP A 251 -35.60 -1.07 18.01
CA ASP A 251 -36.54 -0.84 16.90
C ASP A 251 -37.97 -0.58 17.42
N THR A 252 -38.35 -1.31 18.45
CA THR A 252 -39.67 -1.13 19.10
C THR A 252 -39.75 0.21 19.84
N VAL A 253 -38.71 0.59 20.57
CA VAL A 253 -38.62 1.88 21.27
C VAL A 253 -38.64 3.05 20.28
N ILE A 254 -37.89 2.95 19.18
CA ILE A 254 -37.88 3.96 18.12
C ILE A 254 -39.28 4.15 17.53
N LYS A 255 -39.94 3.04 17.19
CA LYS A 255 -41.34 3.08 16.67
C LYS A 255 -42.31 3.71 17.65
N GLN A 256 -42.20 3.40 18.95
CA GLN A 256 -43.01 4.02 19.98
C GLN A 256 -42.78 5.53 20.13
N ASN A 257 -41.50 5.94 20.11
CA ASN A 257 -41.12 7.34 20.19
C ASN A 257 -41.62 8.14 18.98
N LEU A 258 -41.46 7.60 17.77
CA LEU A 258 -41.96 8.22 16.55
C LEU A 258 -43.51 8.36 16.58
N LYS A 259 -44.22 7.36 17.09
CA LYS A 259 -45.65 7.41 17.27
C LYS A 259 -46.07 8.48 18.30
N GLY A 260 -45.31 8.60 19.40
CA GLY A 260 -45.51 9.65 20.42
C GLY A 260 -45.31 11.06 19.90
N LEU A 261 -44.45 11.22 18.88
CA LEU A 261 -44.20 12.50 18.19
C LEU A 261 -45.16 12.78 17.03
N GLY A 262 -46.12 11.89 16.76
CA GLY A 262 -47.10 12.06 15.70
C GLY A 262 -46.65 11.63 14.30
N TYR A 263 -45.49 11.01 14.20
CA TYR A 263 -44.99 10.39 12.96
C TYR A 263 -45.45 8.92 12.94
N VAL A 264 -46.53 8.64 12.21
CA VAL A 264 -46.97 7.25 11.97
C VAL A 264 -46.26 6.77 10.72
N GLY A 265 -45.44 5.74 10.83
CA GLY A 265 -44.91 4.99 9.71
C GLY A 265 -45.90 3.97 9.19
#